data_b7cc2cfacfb7c7a1237f8b3d83c242f3
#
_entry.id   b7cc2cfacfb7c7a1237f8b3d83c242f3
#
_cell.length_a   1.000
_cell.length_b   1.000
_cell.length_c   1.000
_cell.angle_alpha   90.00
_cell.angle_beta   90.00
_cell.angle_gamma   90.00
#
_symmetry.space_group_name_H-M   'P 1'
#
loop_
_entity.id
_entity.type
_entity.pdbx_description
1 polymer ?
#
loop_
_entity_poly.entity_id
_entity_poly.type
_entity_poly.pdbx_seq_one_letter_code
_entity_poly.pdbx_strand_id
1 'polypeptide(L)'
;MSRTTSPSTRKPYCLVRVCRVWCLPRSTLYWQRRPKGRQPPKRPGPVGPCADHDLVPHLKATLAATPFHGEGYRKVWARLRYADIRTSKRRVLRLMREHQLLAPQRRGRRPGPRVHDGTITTTRVNEMGGTDMTATFTAAEGQAAIFFAVDHCSLECVGIHATKRGSRFEALEPLRQGVRERFGAFAPQAAQGLALRHDHGSQYMSHDFQEELAFLGIASSPAFVRAPEGNGVAERFVRILKENLLWVRTFNTVEELRQALLEFQHTYNYHWIIERHGYKTPAQVRLEQSQALALAA
;
A
#
# COMPACT_ATOMS: atom_id res chain seq x y z
N MET A 1 -19.24 42.97 -18.94
CA MET A 1 -19.38 42.77 -20.39
C MET A 1 -20.69 42.14 -20.84
N SER A 2 -21.22 41.08 -20.24
CA SER A 2 -22.52 40.49 -20.69
C SER A 2 -23.77 41.39 -20.50
N ARG A 3 -23.59 42.52 -19.83
CA ARG A 3 -24.63 43.57 -19.69
C ARG A 3 -24.37 44.80 -20.57
N THR A 4 -23.26 44.81 -21.30
CA THR A 4 -22.85 45.92 -22.17
C THR A 4 -23.39 45.67 -23.56
N THR A 5 -23.87 46.72 -24.23
CA THR A 5 -24.37 46.64 -25.59
C THR A 5 -23.24 46.86 -26.60
N SER A 6 -23.32 46.15 -27.71
CA SER A 6 -22.37 46.33 -28.83
C SER A 6 -22.59 47.73 -29.47
N PRO A 7 -21.56 48.53 -29.68
CA PRO A 7 -21.66 49.83 -30.33
C PRO A 7 -22.23 49.74 -31.75
N SER A 8 -21.91 48.67 -32.47
CA SER A 8 -22.30 48.49 -33.87
C SER A 8 -23.74 47.91 -34.04
N THR A 9 -24.14 46.99 -33.16
CA THR A 9 -25.42 46.29 -33.30
C THR A 9 -26.46 46.72 -32.28
N ARG A 10 -26.09 47.57 -31.30
CA ARG A 10 -26.94 48.02 -30.16
C ARG A 10 -27.61 46.88 -29.39
N LYS A 11 -27.13 45.63 -29.55
CA LYS A 11 -27.63 44.45 -28.82
C LYS A 11 -26.66 44.05 -27.70
N PRO A 12 -27.16 43.53 -26.58
CA PRO A 12 -26.28 43.05 -25.51
C PRO A 12 -25.40 41.89 -25.99
N TYR A 13 -24.13 41.86 -25.53
CA TYR A 13 -23.25 40.75 -25.86
C TYR A 13 -23.76 39.43 -25.31
N CYS A 14 -23.92 38.44 -26.21
CA CYS A 14 -24.35 37.11 -25.84
C CYS A 14 -23.31 36.49 -24.85
N LEU A 15 -23.81 35.95 -23.74
CA LEU A 15 -23.00 35.33 -22.69
C LEU A 15 -22.07 34.22 -23.26
N VAL A 16 -22.54 33.46 -24.25
CA VAL A 16 -21.75 32.40 -24.90
C VAL A 16 -20.52 32.98 -25.60
N ARG A 17 -20.70 34.10 -26.32
CA ARG A 17 -19.60 34.79 -27.02
C ARG A 17 -18.60 35.37 -26.02
N VAL A 18 -19.07 36.01 -24.95
CA VAL A 18 -18.21 36.54 -23.88
C VAL A 18 -17.39 35.43 -23.25
N CYS A 19 -18.01 34.32 -22.87
CA CYS A 19 -17.30 33.17 -22.28
C CYS A 19 -16.24 32.59 -23.23
N ARG A 20 -16.54 32.51 -24.52
CA ARG A 20 -15.60 32.00 -25.53
C ARG A 20 -14.37 32.90 -25.66
N VAL A 21 -14.58 34.23 -25.78
CA VAL A 21 -13.49 35.21 -25.92
C VAL A 21 -12.59 35.25 -24.68
N TRP A 22 -13.18 35.11 -23.50
CA TRP A 22 -12.45 35.15 -22.24
C TRP A 22 -11.97 33.75 -21.75
N CYS A 23 -12.14 32.72 -22.57
CA CYS A 23 -11.79 31.33 -22.24
C CYS A 23 -12.35 30.86 -20.89
N LEU A 24 -13.55 31.33 -20.52
CA LEU A 24 -14.21 31.00 -19.24
C LEU A 24 -15.31 29.94 -19.47
N PRO A 25 -15.32 28.83 -18.70
CA PRO A 25 -16.44 27.90 -18.73
C PRO A 25 -17.76 28.57 -18.33
N ARG A 26 -18.82 28.39 -19.10
CA ARG A 26 -20.15 28.93 -18.79
C ARG A 26 -20.65 28.50 -17.40
N SER A 27 -20.36 27.26 -17.01
CA SER A 27 -20.70 26.70 -15.70
C SER A 27 -20.15 27.54 -14.53
N THR A 28 -18.93 28.06 -14.64
CA THR A 28 -18.30 28.91 -13.63
C THR A 28 -19.07 30.23 -13.44
N LEU A 29 -19.49 30.85 -14.54
CA LEU A 29 -20.29 32.08 -14.49
C LEU A 29 -21.70 31.86 -13.92
N TYR A 30 -22.37 30.77 -14.27
CA TYR A 30 -23.67 30.43 -13.69
C TYR A 30 -23.54 30.09 -12.21
N TRP A 31 -22.44 29.43 -11.80
CA TRP A 31 -22.16 29.15 -10.38
C TRP A 31 -21.94 30.44 -9.57
N GLN A 32 -21.16 31.40 -10.10
CA GLN A 32 -20.93 32.71 -9.47
C GLN A 32 -22.20 33.58 -9.38
N ARG A 33 -23.13 33.46 -10.33
CA ARG A 33 -24.37 34.20 -10.39
C ARG A 33 -25.52 33.59 -9.57
N ARG A 34 -25.32 32.41 -8.99
CA ARG A 34 -26.31 31.82 -8.09
C ARG A 34 -26.50 32.69 -6.86
N PRO A 35 -27.77 32.98 -6.46
CA PRO A 35 -28.02 33.71 -5.23
C PRO A 35 -27.33 33.05 -4.06
N LYS A 36 -26.49 33.81 -3.35
CA LYS A 36 -25.85 33.36 -2.10
C LYS A 36 -26.98 33.19 -1.07
N GLY A 37 -27.32 31.99 -0.73
CA GLY A 37 -28.41 31.71 0.23
C GLY A 37 -29.34 30.55 -0.13
N ARG A 38 -29.32 30.08 -1.37
CA ARG A 38 -29.97 28.82 -1.68
C ARG A 38 -29.15 27.65 -1.12
N GLN A 39 -29.76 26.90 -0.21
CA GLN A 39 -29.16 25.63 0.20
C GLN A 39 -28.77 24.85 -1.06
N PRO A 40 -27.55 24.27 -1.12
CA PRO A 40 -27.18 23.44 -2.25
C PRO A 40 -28.24 22.36 -2.42
N PRO A 41 -28.71 22.11 -3.66
CA PRO A 41 -29.71 21.08 -3.87
C PRO A 41 -29.21 19.79 -3.26
N LYS A 42 -30.03 19.13 -2.44
CA LYS A 42 -29.75 17.80 -1.91
C LYS A 42 -29.34 16.94 -3.11
N ARG A 43 -28.12 16.39 -3.05
CA ARG A 43 -27.61 15.56 -4.16
C ARG A 43 -28.57 14.40 -4.38
N PRO A 44 -29.12 14.23 -5.60
CA PRO A 44 -29.92 13.07 -5.90
C PRO A 44 -29.02 11.82 -5.76
N GLY A 45 -29.45 10.88 -4.98
CA GLY A 45 -28.78 9.60 -4.76
C GLY A 45 -29.56 8.83 -3.72
N PRO A 46 -29.59 7.50 -3.78
CA PRO A 46 -30.24 6.72 -2.75
C PRO A 46 -29.60 7.08 -1.41
N VAL A 47 -30.42 7.46 -0.45
CA VAL A 47 -30.02 7.51 0.96
C VAL A 47 -29.64 6.07 1.30
N GLY A 48 -28.37 5.84 1.64
CA GLY A 48 -27.95 4.51 2.09
C GLY A 48 -28.80 4.05 3.28
N PRO A 49 -28.90 2.74 3.51
CA PRO A 49 -29.76 2.18 4.56
C PRO A 49 -29.41 2.66 5.98
N CYS A 50 -28.28 3.34 6.15
CA CYS A 50 -27.78 3.84 7.42
C CYS A 50 -27.66 5.38 7.37
N ALA A 51 -28.23 6.10 8.34
CA ALA A 51 -28.08 7.55 8.46
C ALA A 51 -26.64 7.94 8.83
N ASP A 52 -26.26 9.22 8.68
CA ASP A 52 -24.88 9.66 8.99
C ASP A 52 -24.55 9.51 10.47
N HIS A 53 -25.50 9.79 11.35
CA HIS A 53 -25.31 9.65 12.82
C HIS A 53 -25.10 8.20 13.24
N ASP A 54 -25.70 7.22 12.55
CA ASP A 54 -25.50 5.79 12.79
C ASP A 54 -24.21 5.28 12.16
N LEU A 55 -23.81 5.84 11.01
CA LEU A 55 -22.58 5.41 10.32
C LEU A 55 -21.30 5.84 11.06
N VAL A 56 -21.31 6.95 11.78
CA VAL A 56 -20.12 7.44 12.52
C VAL A 56 -19.67 6.48 13.63
N PRO A 57 -20.53 5.93 14.48
CA PRO A 57 -20.15 4.85 15.41
C PRO A 57 -19.51 3.65 14.71
N HIS A 58 -20.07 3.21 13.58
CA HIS A 58 -19.49 2.11 12.80
C HIS A 58 -18.09 2.43 12.26
N LEU A 59 -17.86 3.68 11.79
CA LEU A 59 -16.53 4.13 11.38
C LEU A 59 -15.52 4.06 12.53
N LYS A 60 -15.90 4.56 13.71
CA LYS A 60 -15.06 4.52 14.92
C LYS A 60 -14.79 3.09 15.38
N ALA A 61 -15.80 2.24 15.42
CA ALA A 61 -15.65 0.83 15.77
C ALA A 61 -14.74 0.09 14.77
N THR A 62 -14.89 0.33 13.48
CA THR A 62 -14.02 -0.24 12.44
C THR A 62 -12.57 0.16 12.62
N LEU A 63 -12.30 1.44 12.93
CA LEU A 63 -10.94 1.93 13.17
C LEU A 63 -10.34 1.39 14.49
N ALA A 64 -11.16 1.17 15.51
CA ALA A 64 -10.72 0.60 16.78
C ALA A 64 -10.44 -0.90 16.67
N ALA A 65 -11.17 -1.62 15.82
CA ALA A 65 -11.02 -3.07 15.62
C ALA A 65 -9.83 -3.45 14.72
N THR A 66 -9.27 -2.53 13.93
CA THR A 66 -8.13 -2.84 13.08
C THR A 66 -6.83 -2.89 13.90
N PRO A 67 -5.96 -3.89 13.68
CA PRO A 67 -4.65 -3.95 14.32
C PRO A 67 -3.65 -2.94 13.74
N PHE A 68 -4.04 -2.14 12.74
CA PHE A 68 -3.15 -1.22 12.03
C PHE A 68 -3.47 0.24 12.31
N HIS A 69 -2.41 1.04 12.44
CA HIS A 69 -2.51 2.48 12.63
C HIS A 69 -2.72 3.23 11.32
N GLY A 70 -3.58 4.25 11.36
CA GLY A 70 -3.74 5.19 10.25
C GLY A 70 -4.29 4.58 8.96
N GLU A 71 -5.23 3.65 9.04
CA GLU A 71 -5.92 3.15 7.86
C GLU A 71 -6.71 4.25 7.16
N GLY A 72 -6.48 4.41 5.85
CA GLY A 72 -7.15 5.42 5.03
C GLY A 72 -8.62 5.06 4.75
N TYR A 73 -9.44 6.08 4.41
CA TYR A 73 -10.89 5.96 4.17
C TYR A 73 -11.28 4.84 3.19
N ARG A 74 -10.40 4.48 2.23
CA ARG A 74 -10.68 3.40 1.26
C ARG A 74 -10.71 2.04 1.93
N LYS A 75 -9.78 1.79 2.85
CA LYS A 75 -9.74 0.56 3.64
C LYS A 75 -10.90 0.49 4.63
N VAL A 76 -11.19 1.59 5.34
CA VAL A 76 -12.34 1.69 6.23
C VAL A 76 -13.65 1.41 5.47
N TRP A 77 -13.80 1.98 4.28
CA TRP A 77 -14.95 1.67 3.41
C TRP A 77 -15.02 0.18 3.04
N ALA A 78 -13.90 -0.46 2.73
CA ALA A 78 -13.88 -1.88 2.41
C ALA A 78 -14.25 -2.75 3.62
N ARG A 79 -13.73 -2.42 4.82
CA ARG A 79 -14.07 -3.12 6.07
C ARG A 79 -15.56 -2.98 6.42
N LEU A 80 -16.15 -1.80 6.22
CA LEU A 80 -17.59 -1.62 6.39
C LEU A 80 -18.39 -2.54 5.45
N ARG A 81 -17.94 -2.71 4.20
CA ARG A 81 -18.59 -3.64 3.26
C ARG A 81 -18.47 -5.10 3.68
N TYR A 82 -17.36 -5.50 4.29
CA TYR A 82 -17.21 -6.84 4.88
C TYR A 82 -18.13 -7.05 6.09
N ALA A 83 -18.52 -5.97 6.75
CA ALA A 83 -19.53 -5.97 7.81
C ALA A 83 -20.96 -5.68 7.28
N ASP A 84 -21.22 -5.90 5.99
CA ASP A 84 -22.49 -5.66 5.28
C ASP A 84 -23.04 -4.22 5.35
N ILE A 85 -22.22 -3.27 5.77
CA ILE A 85 -22.60 -1.85 5.81
C ILE A 85 -22.29 -1.20 4.46
N ARG A 86 -23.33 -1.07 3.61
CA ARG A 86 -23.20 -0.51 2.26
C ARG A 86 -23.27 1.02 2.28
N THR A 87 -22.18 1.65 1.88
CA THR A 87 -22.06 3.11 1.77
C THR A 87 -21.11 3.49 0.64
N SER A 88 -21.07 4.77 0.25
CA SER A 88 -20.13 5.24 -0.78
C SER A 88 -18.77 5.65 -0.20
N LYS A 89 -17.69 5.45 -0.96
CA LYS A 89 -16.34 5.91 -0.58
C LYS A 89 -16.30 7.42 -0.27
N ARG A 90 -17.04 8.24 -1.03
CA ARG A 90 -17.10 9.69 -0.83
C ARG A 90 -17.77 10.07 0.49
N ARG A 91 -18.81 9.32 0.90
CA ARG A 91 -19.49 9.53 2.17
C ARG A 91 -18.59 9.19 3.34
N VAL A 92 -17.90 8.05 3.28
CA VAL A 92 -16.90 7.66 4.29
C VAL A 92 -15.81 8.73 4.41
N LEU A 93 -15.24 9.18 3.29
CA LEU A 93 -14.22 10.25 3.31
C LEU A 93 -14.75 11.55 3.95
N ARG A 94 -15.98 11.95 3.64
CA ARG A 94 -16.60 13.16 4.20
C ARG A 94 -16.74 13.02 5.72
N LEU A 95 -17.37 11.95 6.19
CA LEU A 95 -17.59 11.72 7.62
C LEU A 95 -16.29 11.57 8.41
N MET A 96 -15.30 10.82 7.86
CA MET A 96 -13.99 10.72 8.50
C MET A 96 -13.30 12.08 8.61
N ARG A 97 -13.49 12.98 7.63
CA ARG A 97 -12.95 14.36 7.70
C ARG A 97 -13.67 15.20 8.72
N GLU A 98 -15.00 15.19 8.73
CA GLU A 98 -15.85 15.93 9.67
C GLU A 98 -15.58 15.55 11.13
N HIS A 99 -15.30 14.26 11.36
CA HIS A 99 -15.03 13.71 12.71
C HIS A 99 -13.53 13.54 13.05
N GLN A 100 -12.61 14.11 12.24
CA GLN A 100 -11.16 14.06 12.48
C GLN A 100 -10.59 12.63 12.56
N LEU A 101 -11.18 11.69 11.83
CA LEU A 101 -10.78 10.28 11.78
C LEU A 101 -9.84 9.93 10.60
N LEU A 102 -9.39 10.94 9.85
CA LEU A 102 -8.48 10.70 8.73
C LEU A 102 -7.10 10.29 9.24
N ALA A 103 -6.48 9.36 8.51
CA ALA A 103 -5.08 9.01 8.73
C ALA A 103 -4.19 10.26 8.59
N PRO A 104 -3.10 10.38 9.38
CA PRO A 104 -2.16 11.47 9.28
C PRO A 104 -1.65 11.63 7.84
N GLN A 105 -1.81 12.81 7.25
CA GLN A 105 -1.27 13.09 5.93
C GLN A 105 0.23 13.41 6.05
N ARG A 106 1.05 12.57 5.43
CA ARG A 106 2.46 12.89 5.27
C ARG A 106 2.62 13.84 4.09
N ARG A 107 3.37 14.91 4.28
CA ARG A 107 3.84 15.74 3.18
C ARG A 107 4.83 14.89 2.37
N GLY A 108 4.37 14.27 1.29
CA GLY A 108 5.23 13.57 0.36
C GLY A 108 6.18 14.57 -0.32
N ARG A 109 7.42 14.15 -0.58
CA ARG A 109 8.30 14.86 -1.50
C ARG A 109 7.57 14.95 -2.84
N ARG A 110 7.59 16.10 -3.51
CA ARG A 110 7.04 16.23 -4.87
C ARG A 110 7.69 15.15 -5.73
N PRO A 111 6.91 14.34 -6.47
CA PRO A 111 7.50 13.35 -7.39
C PRO A 111 8.42 14.08 -8.35
N GLY A 112 9.65 13.61 -8.50
CA GLY A 112 10.54 14.03 -9.59
C GLY A 112 9.98 13.57 -10.95
N PRO A 113 10.64 13.94 -12.06
CA PRO A 113 10.28 13.41 -13.37
C PRO A 113 10.30 11.86 -13.29
N ARG A 114 9.27 11.22 -13.81
CA ARG A 114 9.25 9.76 -13.94
C ARG A 114 10.27 9.34 -14.98
N VAL A 115 11.26 8.59 -14.54
CA VAL A 115 12.32 8.05 -15.41
C VAL A 115 11.91 6.69 -15.99
N HIS A 116 10.99 5.97 -15.32
CA HIS A 116 10.52 4.65 -15.74
C HIS A 116 8.99 4.55 -15.62
N ASP A 117 8.37 3.94 -16.64
CA ASP A 117 6.94 3.67 -16.71
C ASP A 117 6.62 2.29 -16.14
N GLY A 118 6.58 2.14 -14.83
CA GLY A 118 5.94 0.96 -14.30
C GLY A 118 6.50 0.41 -12.98
N THR A 119 5.60 -0.17 -12.22
CA THR A 119 5.91 -1.06 -11.10
C THR A 119 6.07 -2.47 -11.64
N ILE A 120 7.15 -3.18 -11.28
CA ILE A 120 7.30 -4.60 -11.61
C ILE A 120 6.22 -5.36 -10.83
N THR A 121 5.20 -5.82 -11.54
CA THR A 121 4.12 -6.64 -10.99
C THR A 121 4.15 -8.00 -11.66
N THR A 122 4.13 -9.06 -10.86
CA THR A 122 3.98 -10.42 -11.35
C THR A 122 2.51 -10.82 -11.34
N THR A 123 2.15 -11.77 -12.16
CA THR A 123 0.77 -12.28 -12.29
C THR A 123 0.51 -13.48 -11.40
N ARG A 124 1.54 -14.23 -11.07
CA ARG A 124 1.47 -15.42 -10.21
C ARG A 124 2.37 -15.28 -8.99
N VAL A 125 1.96 -15.93 -7.90
CA VAL A 125 2.77 -16.08 -6.71
C VAL A 125 4.01 -16.93 -7.01
N ASN A 126 5.09 -16.68 -6.28
CA ASN A 126 6.37 -17.36 -6.43
C ASN A 126 7.08 -17.16 -7.78
N GLU A 127 6.67 -16.17 -8.60
CA GLU A 127 7.44 -15.74 -9.78
C GLU A 127 8.58 -14.78 -9.39
N MET A 128 8.32 -13.87 -8.48
CA MET A 128 9.32 -12.90 -8.02
C MET A 128 9.11 -12.57 -6.55
N GLY A 129 10.17 -12.66 -5.78
CA GLY A 129 10.28 -12.12 -4.43
C GLY A 129 11.06 -10.80 -4.41
N GLY A 130 10.84 -10.00 -3.40
CA GLY A 130 11.67 -8.83 -3.08
C GLY A 130 12.23 -8.95 -1.68
N THR A 131 13.51 -8.66 -1.49
CA THR A 131 14.14 -8.59 -0.17
C THR A 131 14.79 -7.24 0.04
N ASP A 132 14.83 -6.82 1.30
CA ASP A 132 15.48 -5.57 1.70
C ASP A 132 15.83 -5.65 3.19
N MET A 133 16.58 -4.67 3.65
CA MET A 133 17.00 -4.53 5.05
C MET A 133 16.50 -3.20 5.62
N THR A 134 16.08 -3.24 6.87
CA THR A 134 15.90 -2.02 7.67
C THR A 134 16.53 -2.19 9.04
N ALA A 135 16.62 -1.11 9.81
CA ALA A 135 17.18 -1.16 11.16
C ALA A 135 16.25 -0.48 12.17
N THR A 136 16.38 -0.90 13.42
CA THR A 136 15.76 -0.26 14.58
C THR A 136 16.73 -0.32 15.77
N PHE A 137 16.34 0.26 16.92
CA PHE A 137 17.11 0.19 18.16
C PHE A 137 16.38 -0.61 19.22
N THR A 138 17.13 -1.43 19.95
CA THR A 138 16.68 -2.08 21.19
C THR A 138 17.36 -1.43 22.38
N ALA A 139 16.66 -1.33 23.51
CA ALA A 139 17.13 -0.58 24.67
C ALA A 139 18.40 -1.20 25.32
N ALA A 140 18.44 -2.52 25.42
CA ALA A 140 19.55 -3.22 26.05
C ALA A 140 20.69 -3.63 25.11
N GLU A 141 20.38 -3.85 23.80
CA GLU A 141 21.32 -4.46 22.87
C GLU A 141 21.74 -3.54 21.72
N GLY A 142 21.20 -2.31 21.67
CA GLY A 142 21.55 -1.31 20.68
C GLY A 142 20.87 -1.55 19.31
N GLN A 143 21.60 -1.25 18.24
CA GLN A 143 21.09 -1.36 16.88
C GLN A 143 20.83 -2.81 16.49
N ALA A 144 19.66 -3.04 15.89
CA ALA A 144 19.27 -4.32 15.31
C ALA A 144 18.94 -4.15 13.82
N ALA A 145 19.43 -5.05 12.99
CA ALA A 145 19.09 -5.16 11.58
C ALA A 145 17.89 -6.09 11.42
N ILE A 146 17.00 -5.77 10.50
CA ILE A 146 15.80 -6.55 10.16
C ILE A 146 15.86 -6.84 8.67
N PHE A 147 15.89 -8.11 8.32
CA PHE A 147 15.77 -8.61 6.95
C PHE A 147 14.39 -9.21 6.74
N PHE A 148 13.87 -9.10 5.53
CA PHE A 148 12.57 -9.69 5.19
C PHE A 148 12.52 -10.05 3.70
N ALA A 149 11.60 -10.92 3.34
CA ALA A 149 11.28 -11.25 1.97
C ALA A 149 9.77 -11.16 1.73
N VAL A 150 9.37 -10.57 0.59
CA VAL A 150 7.97 -10.38 0.20
C VAL A 150 7.73 -10.89 -1.20
N ASP A 151 6.61 -11.54 -1.43
CA ASP A 151 6.17 -11.95 -2.77
C ASP A 151 5.61 -10.75 -3.54
N HIS A 152 6.01 -10.56 -4.79
CA HIS A 152 5.60 -9.41 -5.61
C HIS A 152 4.14 -9.48 -6.07
N CYS A 153 3.60 -10.67 -6.24
CA CYS A 153 2.21 -10.88 -6.65
C CYS A 153 1.25 -10.64 -5.50
N SER A 154 1.32 -11.49 -4.47
CA SER A 154 0.41 -11.44 -3.32
C SER A 154 0.71 -10.31 -2.35
N LEU A 155 1.95 -9.79 -2.33
CA LEU A 155 2.53 -8.89 -1.32
C LEU A 155 2.66 -9.56 0.06
N GLU A 156 2.66 -10.88 0.12
CA GLU A 156 2.84 -11.63 1.35
C GLU A 156 4.27 -11.52 1.85
N CYS A 157 4.46 -11.28 3.14
CA CYS A 157 5.75 -11.41 3.79
C CYS A 157 6.02 -12.90 4.04
N VAL A 158 6.92 -13.47 3.24
CA VAL A 158 7.23 -14.91 3.26
C VAL A 158 8.33 -15.27 4.26
N GLY A 159 9.04 -14.28 4.79
CA GLY A 159 10.04 -14.46 5.83
C GLY A 159 10.47 -13.12 6.42
N ILE A 160 10.81 -13.13 7.71
CA ILE A 160 11.29 -11.94 8.42
C ILE A 160 12.23 -12.37 9.55
N HIS A 161 13.33 -11.64 9.72
CA HIS A 161 14.35 -11.98 10.70
C HIS A 161 15.00 -10.72 11.27
N ALA A 162 15.31 -10.71 12.57
CA ALA A 162 16.07 -9.64 13.23
C ALA A 162 17.35 -10.17 13.85
N THR A 163 18.41 -9.36 13.80
CA THR A 163 19.72 -9.71 14.30
C THR A 163 20.48 -8.49 14.80
N LYS A 164 21.49 -8.70 15.68
CA LYS A 164 22.41 -7.63 16.12
C LYS A 164 23.35 -7.17 15.00
N ARG A 165 23.72 -8.07 14.09
CA ARG A 165 24.68 -7.80 13.02
C ARG A 165 24.10 -8.16 11.67
N GLY A 166 23.94 -7.17 10.81
CA GLY A 166 23.43 -7.34 9.46
C GLY A 166 24.43 -8.01 8.53
N SER A 167 24.71 -9.30 8.73
CA SER A 167 25.59 -10.07 7.87
C SER A 167 24.87 -10.67 6.66
N ARG A 168 25.65 -11.14 5.68
CA ARG A 168 25.14 -11.86 4.51
C ARG A 168 24.39 -13.15 4.86
N PHE A 169 24.82 -13.84 5.93
CA PHE A 169 24.15 -15.05 6.40
C PHE A 169 22.79 -14.79 7.00
N GLU A 170 22.64 -13.66 7.69
CA GLU A 170 21.36 -13.22 8.27
C GLU A 170 20.38 -12.72 7.19
N ALA A 171 20.90 -12.19 6.07
CA ALA A 171 20.10 -11.80 4.92
C ALA A 171 19.45 -13.01 4.22
N LEU A 172 20.03 -14.21 4.35
CA LEU A 172 19.50 -15.45 3.81
C LEU A 172 18.35 -16.03 4.65
N GLU A 173 18.27 -15.71 5.93
CA GLU A 173 17.29 -16.34 6.83
C GLU A 173 15.82 -16.13 6.41
N PRO A 174 15.35 -14.93 6.00
CA PRO A 174 14.00 -14.75 5.48
C PRO A 174 13.72 -15.59 4.22
N LEU A 175 14.73 -15.80 3.38
CA LEU A 175 14.59 -16.62 2.17
C LEU A 175 14.47 -18.10 2.54
N ARG A 176 15.29 -18.59 3.47
CA ARG A 176 15.24 -19.95 4.00
C ARG A 176 13.87 -20.26 4.61
N GLN A 177 13.30 -19.32 5.38
CA GLN A 177 11.95 -19.42 5.92
C GLN A 177 10.92 -19.56 4.79
N GLY A 178 10.94 -18.63 3.82
CA GLY A 178 10.03 -18.62 2.70
C GLY A 178 10.14 -19.87 1.83
N VAL A 179 11.35 -20.35 1.55
CA VAL A 179 11.55 -21.57 0.74
C VAL A 179 11.01 -22.80 1.45
N ARG A 180 11.33 -23.00 2.74
CA ARG A 180 10.79 -24.13 3.52
C ARG A 180 9.27 -24.11 3.56
N GLU A 181 8.67 -22.97 3.78
CA GLU A 181 7.23 -22.84 3.93
C GLU A 181 6.48 -22.98 2.59
N ARG A 182 7.04 -22.43 1.49
CA ARG A 182 6.32 -22.32 0.20
C ARG A 182 6.67 -23.45 -0.79
N PHE A 183 7.85 -24.05 -0.66
CA PHE A 183 8.31 -25.11 -1.54
C PHE A 183 8.53 -26.45 -0.80
N GLY A 184 8.26 -26.48 0.49
CA GLY A 184 8.22 -27.71 1.32
C GLY A 184 9.57 -28.22 1.77
N ALA A 185 10.66 -27.84 1.13
CA ALA A 185 12.01 -28.31 1.49
C ALA A 185 13.07 -27.26 1.20
N PHE A 186 14.15 -27.28 1.97
CA PHE A 186 15.38 -26.57 1.67
C PHE A 186 16.34 -27.56 0.98
N ALA A 187 16.27 -27.62 -0.35
CA ALA A 187 16.97 -28.59 -1.17
C ALA A 187 17.46 -27.94 -2.48
N PRO A 188 18.41 -28.57 -3.18
CA PRO A 188 18.85 -28.08 -4.49
C PRO A 188 17.66 -27.87 -5.44
N GLN A 189 17.62 -26.72 -6.10
CA GLN A 189 16.59 -26.34 -7.08
C GLN A 189 15.14 -26.32 -6.54
N ALA A 190 14.95 -26.31 -5.20
CA ALA A 190 13.65 -26.34 -4.57
C ALA A 190 12.75 -25.16 -4.99
N ALA A 191 13.32 -24.00 -5.24
CA ALA A 191 12.63 -22.78 -5.64
C ALA A 191 12.89 -22.39 -7.12
N GLN A 192 13.12 -23.39 -7.99
CA GLN A 192 13.34 -23.16 -9.40
C GLN A 192 12.20 -22.36 -10.05
N GLY A 193 12.56 -21.30 -10.79
CA GLY A 193 11.61 -20.39 -11.44
C GLY A 193 11.27 -19.15 -10.61
N LEU A 194 11.69 -19.08 -9.35
CA LEU A 194 11.60 -17.86 -8.55
C LEU A 194 12.74 -16.90 -8.91
N ALA A 195 12.44 -15.64 -9.14
CA ALA A 195 13.41 -14.55 -9.20
C ALA A 195 13.40 -13.77 -7.87
N LEU A 196 14.56 -13.34 -7.39
CA LEU A 196 14.68 -12.51 -6.17
C LEU A 196 15.20 -11.13 -6.50
N ARG A 197 14.38 -10.12 -6.25
CA ARG A 197 14.73 -8.72 -6.36
C ARG A 197 15.41 -8.25 -5.09
N HIS A 198 16.58 -7.61 -5.20
CA HIS A 198 17.32 -7.02 -4.10
C HIS A 198 18.07 -5.77 -4.55
N ASP A 199 18.57 -4.98 -3.60
CA ASP A 199 19.45 -3.86 -3.88
C ASP A 199 20.90 -4.34 -4.10
N HIS A 200 21.85 -3.40 -4.27
CA HIS A 200 23.28 -3.69 -4.41
C HIS A 200 24.00 -3.67 -3.05
N GLY A 201 23.30 -3.89 -1.94
CA GLY A 201 23.90 -4.01 -0.63
C GLY A 201 24.96 -5.13 -0.61
N SER A 202 26.06 -4.90 0.12
CA SER A 202 27.19 -5.86 0.17
C SER A 202 26.77 -7.25 0.64
N GLN A 203 25.75 -7.34 1.51
CA GLN A 203 25.18 -8.60 1.99
C GLN A 203 24.54 -9.41 0.86
N TYR A 204 23.84 -8.76 -0.08
CA TYR A 204 23.14 -9.41 -1.20
C TYR A 204 24.09 -9.71 -2.37
N MET A 205 25.14 -8.92 -2.54
CA MET A 205 26.13 -9.11 -3.60
C MET A 205 27.28 -10.04 -3.18
N SER A 206 27.27 -10.58 -1.95
CA SER A 206 28.28 -11.49 -1.46
C SER A 206 28.22 -12.84 -2.15
N HIS A 207 29.37 -13.51 -2.30
CA HIS A 207 29.49 -14.83 -2.90
C HIS A 207 28.56 -15.85 -2.22
N ASP A 208 28.62 -15.94 -0.88
CA ASP A 208 27.77 -16.87 -0.12
C ASP A 208 26.27 -16.67 -0.39
N PHE A 209 25.82 -15.42 -0.50
CA PHE A 209 24.40 -15.12 -0.80
C PHE A 209 24.03 -15.59 -2.20
N GLN A 210 24.85 -15.28 -3.19
CA GLN A 210 24.61 -15.67 -4.58
C GLN A 210 24.71 -17.18 -4.80
N GLU A 211 25.63 -17.86 -4.12
CA GLU A 211 25.74 -19.33 -4.17
C GLU A 211 24.50 -20.01 -3.59
N GLU A 212 23.98 -19.51 -2.47
CA GLU A 212 22.76 -20.09 -1.90
C GLU A 212 21.54 -19.88 -2.80
N LEU A 213 21.41 -18.70 -3.46
CA LEU A 213 20.38 -18.49 -4.47
C LEU A 213 20.51 -19.51 -5.62
N ALA A 214 21.72 -19.70 -6.14
CA ALA A 214 21.99 -20.67 -7.19
C ALA A 214 21.67 -22.10 -6.76
N PHE A 215 22.04 -22.50 -5.54
CA PHE A 215 21.69 -23.79 -4.95
C PHE A 215 20.17 -24.01 -4.91
N LEU A 216 19.41 -22.99 -4.49
CA LEU A 216 17.96 -23.07 -4.42
C LEU A 216 17.25 -22.96 -5.79
N GLY A 217 17.97 -22.66 -6.86
CA GLY A 217 17.41 -22.41 -8.19
C GLY A 217 16.73 -21.03 -8.32
N ILE A 218 17.07 -20.07 -7.45
CA ILE A 218 16.50 -18.73 -7.44
C ILE A 218 17.35 -17.82 -8.34
N ALA A 219 16.70 -17.19 -9.33
CA ALA A 219 17.37 -16.22 -10.20
C ALA A 219 17.62 -14.88 -9.44
N SER A 220 18.88 -14.47 -9.32
CA SER A 220 19.24 -13.17 -8.76
C SER A 220 18.83 -12.05 -9.72
N SER A 221 18.09 -11.04 -9.21
CA SER A 221 17.59 -9.91 -9.99
C SER A 221 17.91 -8.59 -9.26
N PRO A 222 19.17 -8.11 -9.31
CA PRO A 222 19.52 -6.85 -8.66
C PRO A 222 18.73 -5.67 -9.26
N ALA A 223 18.34 -4.72 -8.42
CA ALA A 223 17.70 -3.48 -8.86
C ALA A 223 18.67 -2.67 -9.73
N PHE A 224 18.17 -1.89 -10.68
CA PHE A 224 19.04 -1.03 -11.48
C PHE A 224 19.72 0.01 -10.59
N VAL A 225 21.01 0.25 -10.85
CA VAL A 225 21.79 1.25 -10.13
C VAL A 225 21.14 2.63 -10.31
N ARG A 226 20.90 3.33 -9.20
CA ARG A 226 20.21 4.63 -9.14
C ARG A 226 18.72 4.63 -9.58
N ALA A 227 18.08 3.47 -9.68
CA ALA A 227 16.64 3.35 -9.91
C ALA A 227 15.96 2.71 -8.68
N PRO A 228 15.68 3.48 -7.62
CA PRO A 228 15.03 2.97 -6.39
C PRO A 228 13.66 2.34 -6.67
N GLU A 229 13.02 2.71 -7.76
CA GLU A 229 11.71 2.20 -8.21
C GLU A 229 11.73 0.68 -8.46
N GLY A 230 12.91 0.08 -8.65
CA GLY A 230 13.07 -1.35 -8.89
C GLY A 230 12.70 -2.26 -7.71
N ASN A 231 12.72 -1.76 -6.46
CA ASN A 231 12.37 -2.53 -5.25
C ASN A 231 11.16 -1.96 -4.49
N GLY A 232 10.26 -1.28 -5.20
CA GLY A 232 9.12 -0.57 -4.61
C GLY A 232 8.17 -1.44 -3.78
N VAL A 233 8.15 -2.76 -3.99
CA VAL A 233 7.35 -3.70 -3.17
C VAL A 233 7.97 -3.83 -1.79
N ALA A 234 9.28 -4.07 -1.71
CA ALA A 234 10.01 -4.17 -0.44
C ALA A 234 10.00 -2.82 0.32
N GLU A 235 10.25 -1.70 -0.36
CA GLU A 235 10.16 -0.35 0.22
C GLU A 235 8.78 -0.08 0.83
N ARG A 236 7.72 -0.52 0.14
CA ARG A 236 6.36 -0.38 0.63
C ARG A 236 6.14 -1.19 1.91
N PHE A 237 6.65 -2.41 1.96
CA PHE A 237 6.56 -3.26 3.14
C PHE A 237 7.33 -2.66 4.32
N VAL A 238 8.57 -2.20 4.11
CA VAL A 238 9.38 -1.47 5.13
C VAL A 238 8.58 -0.33 5.74
N ARG A 239 7.92 0.45 4.90
CA ARG A 239 7.10 1.57 5.36
C ARG A 239 5.96 1.11 6.26
N ILE A 240 5.24 0.07 5.87
CA ILE A 240 4.13 -0.49 6.65
C ILE A 240 4.64 -1.03 7.99
N LEU A 241 5.76 -1.76 7.97
CA LEU A 241 6.42 -2.29 9.16
C LEU A 241 6.82 -1.16 10.13
N LYS A 242 7.46 -0.11 9.62
CA LYS A 242 7.85 1.05 10.44
C LYS A 242 6.65 1.77 11.05
N GLU A 243 5.62 2.03 10.25
CA GLU A 243 4.42 2.77 10.68
C GLU A 243 3.57 2.00 11.69
N ASN A 244 3.58 0.67 11.65
CA ASN A 244 2.68 -0.16 12.45
C ASN A 244 3.37 -0.95 13.56
N LEU A 245 4.70 -1.01 13.55
CA LEU A 245 5.46 -1.71 14.59
C LEU A 245 6.65 -0.91 15.10
N LEU A 246 7.64 -0.59 14.23
CA LEU A 246 8.94 -0.10 14.70
C LEU A 246 8.91 1.32 15.27
N TRP A 247 7.96 2.17 14.84
CA TRP A 247 7.83 3.54 15.35
C TRP A 247 6.80 3.69 16.47
N VAL A 248 6.03 2.65 16.74
CA VAL A 248 4.94 2.69 17.74
C VAL A 248 5.24 1.83 18.96
N ARG A 249 6.27 0.99 18.89
CA ARG A 249 6.70 0.12 19.99
C ARG A 249 8.21 0.18 20.18
N THR A 250 8.67 0.16 21.42
CA THR A 250 10.06 0.00 21.82
C THR A 250 10.34 -1.45 22.23
N PHE A 251 11.56 -1.93 22.03
CA PHE A 251 11.97 -3.29 22.31
C PHE A 251 13.19 -3.27 23.23
N ASN A 252 13.27 -4.14 24.21
CA ASN A 252 14.41 -4.26 25.08
C ASN A 252 15.54 -5.08 24.44
N THR A 253 15.20 -6.20 23.83
CA THR A 253 16.15 -7.15 23.24
C THR A 253 15.81 -7.45 21.78
N VAL A 254 16.78 -8.00 21.06
CA VAL A 254 16.57 -8.48 19.69
C VAL A 254 15.61 -9.67 19.67
N GLU A 255 15.57 -10.47 20.71
CA GLU A 255 14.62 -11.59 20.80
C GLU A 255 13.18 -11.10 20.95
N GLU A 256 12.94 -10.09 21.80
CA GLU A 256 11.62 -9.43 21.89
C GLU A 256 11.19 -8.86 20.52
N LEU A 257 12.14 -8.24 19.80
CA LEU A 257 11.89 -7.75 18.46
C LEU A 257 11.55 -8.88 17.49
N ARG A 258 12.23 -10.05 17.54
CA ARG A 258 11.94 -11.21 16.69
C ARG A 258 10.52 -11.71 16.89
N GLN A 259 10.09 -11.88 18.14
CA GLN A 259 8.74 -12.32 18.44
C GLN A 259 7.69 -11.33 17.90
N ALA A 260 7.89 -10.03 18.13
CA ALA A 260 7.01 -9.00 17.61
C ALA A 260 6.97 -8.94 16.07
N LEU A 261 8.09 -9.24 15.40
CA LEU A 261 8.14 -9.32 13.94
C LEU A 261 7.36 -10.52 13.39
N LEU A 262 7.42 -11.68 14.05
CA LEU A 262 6.63 -12.86 13.66
C LEU A 262 5.12 -12.61 13.86
N GLU A 263 4.73 -12.01 14.99
CA GLU A 263 3.34 -11.59 15.22
C GLU A 263 2.88 -10.57 14.16
N PHE A 264 3.76 -9.61 13.81
CA PHE A 264 3.46 -8.63 12.78
C PHE A 264 3.33 -9.28 11.41
N GLN A 265 4.22 -10.20 11.03
CA GLN A 265 4.16 -10.96 9.77
C GLN A 265 2.81 -11.66 9.64
N HIS A 266 2.39 -12.39 10.68
CA HIS A 266 1.10 -13.05 10.71
C HIS A 266 -0.05 -12.03 10.56
N THR A 267 -0.06 -10.99 11.39
CA THR A 267 -1.08 -9.94 11.36
C THR A 267 -1.14 -9.26 9.98
N TYR A 268 0.01 -8.95 9.39
CA TYR A 268 0.09 -8.36 8.06
C TYR A 268 -0.47 -9.30 6.99
N ASN A 269 -0.05 -10.54 6.97
CA ASN A 269 -0.46 -11.48 5.94
C ASN A 269 -1.97 -11.79 5.97
N TYR A 270 -2.58 -11.82 7.16
CA TYR A 270 -3.98 -12.20 7.32
C TYR A 270 -4.96 -11.04 7.51
N HIS A 271 -4.50 -9.84 7.85
CA HIS A 271 -5.40 -8.71 8.16
C HIS A 271 -5.12 -7.43 7.35
N TRP A 272 -3.96 -7.31 6.67
CA TRP A 272 -3.67 -6.16 5.82
C TRP A 272 -4.39 -6.27 4.49
N ILE A 273 -5.44 -5.47 4.29
CA ILE A 273 -6.21 -5.47 3.04
C ILE A 273 -5.55 -4.57 1.98
N ILE A 274 -5.56 -5.01 0.72
CA ILE A 274 -4.80 -4.38 -0.38
C ILE A 274 -5.75 -3.97 -1.51
N GLU A 275 -5.81 -2.66 -1.82
CA GLU A 275 -6.75 -2.11 -2.80
C GLU A 275 -6.58 -2.73 -4.20
N ARG A 276 -5.34 -2.94 -4.67
CA ARG A 276 -5.08 -3.56 -5.99
C ARG A 276 -5.60 -5.00 -6.10
N HIS A 277 -5.76 -5.68 -5.00
CA HIS A 277 -6.32 -7.05 -4.92
C HIS A 277 -7.81 -7.07 -4.55
N GLY A 278 -8.53 -5.97 -4.79
CA GLY A 278 -9.93 -5.88 -4.42
C GLY A 278 -10.18 -5.88 -2.92
N TYR A 279 -9.21 -5.40 -2.15
CA TYR A 279 -9.19 -5.37 -0.68
C TYR A 279 -9.04 -6.74 0.00
N LYS A 280 -8.55 -7.76 -0.71
CA LYS A 280 -8.14 -9.03 -0.14
C LYS A 280 -6.82 -8.88 0.62
N THR A 281 -6.56 -9.79 1.55
CA THR A 281 -5.29 -9.89 2.27
C THR A 281 -4.24 -10.64 1.43
N PRO A 282 -2.93 -10.50 1.71
CA PRO A 282 -1.89 -11.30 1.05
C PRO A 282 -2.16 -12.80 1.07
N ALA A 283 -2.53 -13.35 2.22
CA ALA A 283 -2.83 -14.78 2.39
C ALA A 283 -4.04 -15.22 1.54
N GLN A 284 -5.10 -14.40 1.45
CA GLN A 284 -6.26 -14.70 0.60
C GLN A 284 -5.88 -14.75 -0.89
N VAL A 285 -5.04 -13.80 -1.36
CA VAL A 285 -4.59 -13.79 -2.76
C VAL A 285 -3.79 -15.04 -3.08
N ARG A 286 -2.88 -15.45 -2.18
CA ARG A 286 -2.11 -16.69 -2.35
C ARG A 286 -3.01 -17.92 -2.39
N LEU A 287 -3.94 -18.04 -1.45
CA LEU A 287 -4.86 -19.16 -1.38
C LEU A 287 -5.67 -19.32 -2.67
N GLU A 288 -6.25 -18.23 -3.18
CA GLU A 288 -7.02 -18.26 -4.42
C GLU A 288 -6.19 -18.69 -5.62
N GLN A 289 -4.94 -18.24 -5.73
CA GLN A 289 -4.06 -18.66 -6.82
C GLN A 289 -3.65 -20.12 -6.70
N SER A 290 -3.37 -20.60 -5.50
CA SER A 290 -3.06 -22.01 -5.26
C SER A 290 -4.24 -22.93 -5.63
N GLN A 291 -5.47 -22.52 -5.28
CA GLN A 291 -6.68 -23.24 -5.66
C GLN A 291 -6.91 -23.23 -7.17
N ALA A 292 -6.70 -22.09 -7.83
CA ALA A 292 -6.84 -21.99 -9.28
C ALA A 292 -5.83 -22.89 -10.03
N LEU A 293 -4.59 -23.00 -9.54
CA LEU A 293 -3.58 -23.89 -10.09
C LEU A 293 -3.95 -25.36 -9.88
N ALA A 294 -4.45 -25.73 -8.71
CA ALA A 294 -4.91 -27.10 -8.41
C ALA A 294 -6.12 -27.53 -9.25
N LEU A 295 -6.98 -26.59 -9.64
CA LEU A 295 -8.12 -26.87 -10.53
C LEU A 295 -7.73 -26.96 -12.01
N ALA A 296 -6.57 -26.41 -12.40
CA ALA A 296 -6.08 -26.40 -13.77
C ALA A 296 -5.11 -27.56 -14.08
N ALA A 297 -4.65 -28.29 -13.06
CA ALA A 297 -3.79 -29.48 -13.16
C ALA A 297 -4.61 -30.74 -13.18
#